data_f6c8237e37a6a26f5a51e3536ef4dced
#
_entry.id   f6c8237e37a6a26f5a51e3536ef4dced
#
_cell.length_a   1.000
_cell.length_b   1.000
_cell.length_c   1.000
_cell.angle_alpha   90.00
_cell.angle_beta   90.00
_cell.angle_gamma   90.00
#
_symmetry.space_group_name_H-M   'P 1'
#
loop_
_entity.id
_entity.type
_entity.pdbx_description
1 polymer ?
#
loop_
_entity_poly.entity_id
_entity_poly.type
_entity_poly.pdbx_seq_one_letter_code
_entity_poly.pdbx_strand_id
1 'polypeptide(L)'
;MKRIVVGFDGSEHSRKALERASDIAGQATLAVVCAADVARLMRDPAGGASPVDPADAEARTKALAEAREYLEGRGIKGVFVEGHGNPADVIVQEAEESGADLIVVGTRGLNAARRLVMGSVSTNVVHHAPCDVLVVR
;
A
#
# COMPACT_ATOMS: atom_id res chain seq x y z
N MET A 1 14.72 7.09 11.32
CA MET A 1 14.17 6.13 10.34
C MET A 1 14.86 6.30 9.01
N LYS A 2 15.18 5.21 8.36
CA LYS A 2 15.84 5.21 7.05
C LYS A 2 14.88 4.82 5.92
N ARG A 3 13.91 3.95 6.20
CA ARG A 3 12.96 3.48 5.21
C ARG A 3 11.57 3.27 5.78
N ILE A 4 10.58 3.77 5.07
CA ILE A 4 9.17 3.61 5.41
C ILE A 4 8.50 2.92 4.22
N VAL A 5 7.76 1.85 4.47
CA VAL A 5 6.96 1.18 3.43
C VAL A 5 5.52 1.70 3.52
N VAL A 6 4.95 2.08 2.40
CA VAL A 6 3.58 2.60 2.33
C VAL A 6 2.77 1.73 1.38
N GLY A 7 1.67 1.20 1.87
CA GLY A 7 0.70 0.52 1.01
C GLY A 7 -0.17 1.54 0.29
N PHE A 8 -0.21 1.48 -1.03
CA PHE A 8 -0.91 2.46 -1.84
C PHE A 8 -1.62 1.81 -3.04
N ASP A 9 -2.92 2.04 -3.16
CA ASP A 9 -3.73 1.51 -4.26
C ASP A 9 -4.51 2.60 -5.01
N GLY A 10 -4.25 3.87 -4.69
CA GLY A 10 -4.96 5.00 -5.28
C GLY A 10 -6.28 5.34 -4.59
N SER A 11 -6.69 4.57 -3.58
CA SER A 11 -7.88 4.88 -2.79
C SER A 11 -7.64 6.08 -1.89
N GLU A 12 -8.73 6.67 -1.40
CA GLU A 12 -8.67 7.80 -0.47
C GLU A 12 -7.90 7.44 0.81
N HIS A 13 -8.10 6.23 1.33
CA HIS A 13 -7.41 5.78 2.54
C HIS A 13 -5.91 5.64 2.31
N SER A 14 -5.51 5.11 1.18
CA SER A 14 -4.10 4.97 0.85
C SER A 14 -3.45 6.33 0.58
N ARG A 15 -4.19 7.30 0.04
CA ARG A 15 -3.70 8.67 -0.11
C ARG A 15 -3.40 9.31 1.24
N LYS A 16 -4.29 9.14 2.21
CA LYS A 16 -4.06 9.63 3.58
C LYS A 16 -2.84 8.97 4.21
N ALA A 17 -2.65 7.68 3.96
CA ALA A 17 -1.46 6.97 4.43
C ALA A 17 -0.18 7.55 3.81
N LEU A 18 -0.19 7.82 2.50
CA LEU A 18 0.95 8.43 1.81
C LEU A 18 1.24 9.82 2.34
N GLU A 19 0.22 10.64 2.55
CA GLU A 19 0.36 11.97 3.12
C GLU A 19 0.99 11.91 4.51
N ARG A 20 0.48 11.03 5.38
CA ARG A 20 1.00 10.88 6.73
C ARG A 20 2.44 10.38 6.72
N ALA A 21 2.76 9.40 5.90
CA ALA A 21 4.12 8.91 5.75
C ALA A 21 5.06 10.02 5.28
N SER A 22 4.59 10.85 4.35
CA SER A 22 5.35 12.00 3.84
C SER A 22 5.63 13.03 4.94
N ASP A 23 4.64 13.29 5.79
CA ASP A 23 4.79 14.26 6.88
C ASP A 23 5.83 13.83 7.92
N ILE A 24 5.97 12.53 8.16
CA ILE A 24 6.89 12.00 9.16
C ILE A 24 8.20 11.48 8.58
N ALA A 25 8.36 11.54 7.26
CA ALA A 25 9.50 10.92 6.57
C ALA A 25 10.85 11.46 6.98
N GLY A 26 10.98 12.78 7.16
CA GLY A 26 12.28 13.40 7.39
C GLY A 26 13.23 13.07 6.24
N GLN A 27 14.33 12.36 6.54
CA GLN A 27 15.32 11.92 5.56
C GLN A 27 15.06 10.50 5.03
N ALA A 28 14.00 9.85 5.49
CA ALA A 28 13.72 8.48 5.08
C ALA A 28 13.30 8.38 3.61
N THR A 29 13.61 7.23 3.00
CA THR A 29 13.09 6.88 1.69
C THR A 29 11.75 6.17 1.87
N LEU A 30 10.75 6.57 1.08
CA LEU A 30 9.45 5.90 1.07
C LEU A 30 9.41 4.85 -0.03
N ALA A 31 9.18 3.60 0.35
CA ALA A 31 8.90 2.54 -0.60
C ALA A 31 7.38 2.40 -0.73
N VAL A 32 6.85 2.83 -1.85
CA VAL A 32 5.41 2.81 -2.13
C VAL A 32 5.09 1.51 -2.85
N VAL A 33 4.26 0.70 -2.22
CA VAL A 33 3.91 -0.65 -2.70
C VAL A 33 2.47 -0.66 -3.19
N CYS A 34 2.27 -1.06 -4.43
CA CYS A 34 0.96 -1.31 -5.01
C CYS A 34 0.89 -2.76 -5.48
N ALA A 35 -0.06 -3.52 -4.95
CA ALA A 35 -0.18 -4.94 -5.24
C ALA A 35 -1.57 -5.28 -5.78
N ALA A 36 -1.60 -6.23 -6.71
CA ALA A 36 -2.84 -6.79 -7.21
C ALA A 36 -3.44 -7.77 -6.20
N ASP A 37 -4.71 -7.63 -5.90
CA ASP A 37 -5.43 -8.58 -5.06
C ASP A 37 -5.85 -9.80 -5.88
N VAL A 38 -5.03 -10.83 -5.86
CA VAL A 38 -5.30 -12.09 -6.57
C VAL A 38 -6.55 -12.77 -6.04
N ALA A 39 -6.83 -12.65 -4.73
CA ALA A 39 -8.02 -13.24 -4.15
C ALA A 39 -9.30 -12.61 -4.70
N ARG A 40 -9.27 -11.32 -5.01
CA ARG A 40 -10.37 -10.62 -5.67
C ARG A 40 -10.59 -11.16 -7.08
N LEU A 41 -9.50 -11.40 -7.81
CA LEU A 41 -9.56 -11.96 -9.16
C LEU A 41 -10.14 -13.37 -9.18
N MET A 42 -9.83 -14.18 -8.15
CA MET A 42 -10.32 -15.55 -8.03
C MET A 42 -11.78 -15.64 -7.57
N ARG A 43 -12.33 -14.58 -7.01
CA ARG A 43 -13.74 -14.55 -6.56
C ARG A 43 -14.73 -14.23 -7.68
N ASP A 44 -14.27 -13.85 -8.85
CA ASP A 44 -15.10 -13.60 -10.02
C ASP A 44 -14.78 -14.57 -11.15
N PRO A 45 -15.18 -15.85 -11.04
CA PRO A 45 -14.89 -16.84 -12.06
C PRO A 45 -15.62 -16.57 -13.38
N ALA A 46 -16.70 -15.75 -13.34
CA ALA A 46 -17.44 -15.40 -14.53
C ALA A 46 -16.83 -14.25 -15.31
N GLY A 47 -15.99 -13.44 -14.65
CA GLY A 47 -15.34 -12.31 -15.26
C GLY A 47 -14.14 -12.64 -16.12
N GLY A 48 -13.66 -13.89 -16.08
CA GLY A 48 -12.48 -14.31 -16.85
C GLY A 48 -11.23 -13.50 -16.53
N ALA A 49 -11.19 -12.86 -15.38
CA ALA A 49 -10.07 -12.03 -14.98
C ALA A 49 -8.83 -12.89 -14.74
N SER A 50 -7.87 -12.74 -15.62
CA SER A 50 -6.54 -13.35 -15.46
C SER A 50 -5.77 -12.51 -14.44
N PRO A 51 -4.81 -13.11 -13.72
CA PRO A 51 -3.89 -12.34 -12.84
C PRO A 51 -3.14 -11.25 -13.58
N VAL A 52 -3.21 -11.26 -14.90
CA VAL A 52 -2.54 -10.33 -15.79
C VAL A 52 -3.56 -9.49 -16.55
N ASP A 53 -4.71 -9.19 -15.93
CA ASP A 53 -5.72 -8.34 -16.57
C ASP A 53 -5.08 -6.97 -16.88
N PRO A 54 -5.07 -6.55 -18.15
CA PRO A 54 -4.50 -5.25 -18.53
C PRO A 54 -5.11 -4.07 -17.77
N ALA A 55 -6.39 -4.15 -17.40
CA ALA A 55 -7.04 -3.09 -16.64
C ALA A 55 -6.45 -2.96 -15.23
N ASP A 56 -6.15 -4.09 -14.57
CA ASP A 56 -5.55 -4.07 -13.25
C ASP A 56 -4.09 -3.59 -13.29
N ALA A 57 -3.34 -4.03 -14.31
CA ALA A 57 -1.97 -3.56 -14.52
C ALA A 57 -1.94 -2.06 -14.79
N GLU A 58 -2.87 -1.56 -15.59
CA GLU A 58 -2.99 -0.14 -15.89
C GLU A 58 -3.35 0.67 -14.63
N ALA A 59 -4.27 0.16 -13.81
CA ALA A 59 -4.66 0.79 -12.56
C ALA A 59 -3.49 0.89 -11.58
N ARG A 60 -2.66 -0.15 -11.47
CA ARG A 60 -1.45 -0.12 -10.63
C ARG A 60 -0.43 0.88 -11.15
N THR A 61 -0.19 0.89 -12.45
CA THR A 61 0.72 1.85 -13.08
C THR A 61 0.28 3.28 -12.80
N LYS A 62 -1.01 3.54 -12.95
CA LYS A 62 -1.60 4.85 -12.68
C LYS A 62 -1.47 5.25 -11.20
N ALA A 63 -1.75 4.32 -10.29
CA ALA A 63 -1.62 4.58 -8.86
C ALA A 63 -0.18 4.92 -8.48
N LEU A 64 0.80 4.16 -8.96
CA LEU A 64 2.20 4.42 -8.68
C LEU A 64 2.69 5.72 -9.32
N ALA A 65 2.19 6.08 -10.49
CA ALA A 65 2.50 7.37 -11.11
C ALA A 65 1.98 8.53 -10.27
N GLU A 66 0.76 8.41 -9.73
CA GLU A 66 0.18 9.40 -8.83
C GLU A 66 1.03 9.58 -7.57
N ALA A 67 1.44 8.47 -6.95
CA ALA A 67 2.30 8.51 -5.77
C ALA A 67 3.66 9.13 -6.07
N ARG A 68 4.25 8.81 -7.21
CA ARG A 68 5.53 9.39 -7.65
C ARG A 68 5.42 10.91 -7.79
N GLU A 69 4.40 11.37 -8.49
CA GLU A 69 4.17 12.80 -8.68
C GLU A 69 4.01 13.53 -7.34
N TYR A 70 3.26 12.94 -6.42
CA TYR A 70 3.05 13.50 -5.08
C TYR A 70 4.38 13.64 -4.31
N LEU A 71 5.20 12.58 -4.29
CA LEU A 71 6.47 12.61 -3.57
C LEU A 71 7.49 13.54 -4.21
N GLU A 72 7.54 13.58 -5.53
CA GLU A 72 8.42 14.51 -6.26
C GLU A 72 8.05 15.96 -5.96
N GLY A 73 6.76 16.27 -5.92
CA GLY A 73 6.29 17.60 -5.58
C GLY A 73 6.66 18.04 -4.16
N ARG A 74 6.93 17.10 -3.27
CA ARG A 74 7.34 17.38 -1.88
C ARG A 74 8.84 17.19 -1.65
N GLY A 75 9.58 16.83 -2.67
CA GLY A 75 11.02 16.60 -2.55
C GLY A 75 11.39 15.38 -1.72
N ILE A 76 10.49 14.40 -1.67
CA ILE A 76 10.68 13.16 -0.90
C ILE A 76 11.19 12.06 -1.81
N LYS A 77 12.24 11.36 -1.36
CA LYS A 77 12.81 10.26 -2.11
C LYS A 77 11.89 9.03 -2.04
N GLY A 78 11.49 8.52 -3.20
CA GLY A 78 10.58 7.38 -3.30
C GLY A 78 11.13 6.25 -4.14
N VAL A 79 10.76 5.03 -3.76
CA VAL A 79 10.93 3.80 -4.53
C VAL A 79 9.53 3.24 -4.74
N PHE A 80 9.24 2.74 -5.95
CA PHE A 80 7.90 2.32 -6.32
C PHE A 80 7.92 0.85 -6.68
N VAL A 81 7.14 0.07 -5.95
CA VAL A 81 7.14 -1.40 -6.05
C VAL A 81 5.77 -1.88 -6.51
N GLU A 82 5.78 -2.60 -7.62
CA GLU A 82 4.61 -3.27 -8.14
C GLU A 82 4.68 -4.74 -7.74
N GLY A 83 3.65 -5.22 -7.04
CA GLY A 83 3.63 -6.59 -6.56
C GLY A 83 2.41 -7.36 -7.05
N HIS A 84 2.51 -8.68 -7.03
CA HIS A 84 1.43 -9.59 -7.37
C HIS A 84 1.12 -10.46 -6.17
N GLY A 85 -0.15 -10.68 -5.90
CA GLY A 85 -0.60 -11.52 -4.81
C GLY A 85 -1.38 -10.74 -3.77
N ASN A 86 -1.45 -11.29 -2.57
CA ASN A 86 -2.15 -10.65 -1.46
C ASN A 86 -1.43 -9.36 -1.06
N PRO A 87 -2.11 -8.21 -1.07
CA PRO A 87 -1.47 -6.93 -0.76
C PRO A 87 -0.74 -6.89 0.58
N ALA A 88 -1.30 -7.49 1.62
CA ALA A 88 -0.65 -7.52 2.93
C ALA A 88 0.67 -8.28 2.88
N ASP A 89 0.70 -9.43 2.18
CA ASP A 89 1.91 -10.24 2.06
C ASP A 89 3.00 -9.50 1.28
N VAL A 90 2.62 -8.81 0.22
CA VAL A 90 3.57 -8.01 -0.59
C VAL A 90 4.16 -6.87 0.24
N ILE A 91 3.34 -6.17 1.00
CA ILE A 91 3.78 -5.08 1.87
C ILE A 91 4.75 -5.60 2.94
N VAL A 92 4.40 -6.69 3.61
CA VAL A 92 5.24 -7.31 4.65
C VAL A 92 6.56 -7.79 4.06
N GLN A 93 6.51 -8.45 2.91
CA GLN A 93 7.71 -8.92 2.23
C GLN A 93 8.65 -7.76 1.87
N GLU A 94 8.12 -6.68 1.33
CA GLU A 94 8.92 -5.50 1.01
C GLU A 94 9.57 -4.91 2.27
N ALA A 95 8.83 -4.87 3.36
CA ALA A 95 9.36 -4.39 4.63
C ALA A 95 10.50 -5.27 5.15
N GLU A 96 10.37 -6.58 5.04
CA GLU A 96 11.41 -7.53 5.42
C GLU A 96 12.67 -7.39 4.56
N GLU A 97 12.49 -7.39 3.25
CA GLU A 97 13.60 -7.34 2.29
C GLU A 97 14.35 -6.01 2.34
N SER A 98 13.66 -4.92 2.56
CA SER A 98 14.26 -3.59 2.58
C SER A 98 14.76 -3.15 3.97
N GLY A 99 14.47 -3.94 5.00
CA GLY A 99 14.80 -3.55 6.37
C GLY A 99 14.05 -2.31 6.83
N ALA A 100 12.77 -2.21 6.50
CA ALA A 100 11.97 -1.04 6.83
C ALA A 100 11.83 -0.82 8.34
N ASP A 101 11.79 0.43 8.74
CA ASP A 101 11.60 0.84 10.13
C ASP A 101 10.13 1.01 10.49
N LEU A 102 9.30 1.25 9.48
CA LEU A 102 7.88 1.54 9.66
C LEU A 102 7.10 1.14 8.42
N ILE A 103 5.92 0.58 8.64
CA ILE A 103 4.92 0.40 7.59
C ILE A 103 3.77 1.36 7.86
N VAL A 104 3.30 2.06 6.83
CA VAL A 104 2.14 2.94 6.91
C VAL A 104 1.06 2.45 5.96
N VAL A 105 -0.12 2.18 6.48
CA VAL A 105 -1.27 1.74 5.69
C VAL A 105 -2.51 2.50 6.12
N GLY A 106 -3.45 2.68 5.21
CA GLY A 106 -4.74 3.25 5.54
C GLY A 106 -5.67 2.20 6.15
N THR A 107 -6.62 2.65 6.95
CA THR A 107 -7.75 1.80 7.30
C THR A 107 -8.62 1.66 6.06
N ARG A 108 -9.21 0.49 5.89
CA ARG A 108 -10.02 0.23 4.72
C ARG A 108 -11.49 0.48 5.00
N GLY A 109 -12.15 1.12 4.02
CA GLY A 109 -13.55 0.95 3.82
C GLY A 109 -14.44 2.02 4.40
N LEU A 110 -15.46 2.27 3.62
CA LEU A 110 -16.53 3.23 3.91
C LEU A 110 -17.26 2.88 5.21
N ASN A 111 -17.31 1.62 5.57
CA ASN A 111 -17.99 1.14 6.77
C ASN A 111 -17.13 1.23 8.02
N ALA A 112 -15.85 1.44 7.87
CA ALA A 112 -14.94 1.57 9.01
C ALA A 112 -15.21 2.82 9.84
N ALA A 113 -15.81 3.84 9.26
CA ALA A 113 -16.15 5.08 9.96
C ALA A 113 -17.07 4.88 11.17
N ARG A 114 -17.84 3.80 11.18
CA ARG A 114 -18.80 3.55 12.26
C ARG A 114 -18.27 2.72 13.42
N ARG A 115 -17.23 1.92 13.21
CA ARG A 115 -16.81 0.91 14.20
C ARG A 115 -15.31 0.79 14.40
N LEU A 116 -14.49 1.63 13.84
CA LEU A 116 -13.05 1.52 13.93
C LEU A 116 -12.52 0.16 13.45
N VAL A 117 -13.23 -0.45 12.51
CA VAL A 117 -12.85 -1.75 11.99
C VAL A 117 -11.74 -1.56 10.95
N MET A 118 -10.61 -2.17 11.20
CA MET A 118 -9.53 -2.23 10.23
C MET A 118 -9.92 -3.16 9.10
N GLY A 119 -9.51 -2.83 7.86
CA GLY A 119 -9.70 -3.70 6.71
C GLY A 119 -8.79 -4.93 6.79
N SER A 120 -9.02 -5.87 5.87
CA SER A 120 -8.25 -7.13 5.84
C SER A 120 -6.75 -6.88 5.63
N VAL A 121 -6.38 -5.94 4.77
CA VAL A 121 -4.98 -5.63 4.51
C VAL A 121 -4.30 -5.06 5.75
N SER A 122 -4.88 -4.02 6.36
CA SER A 122 -4.30 -3.41 7.56
C SER A 122 -4.20 -4.39 8.72
N THR A 123 -5.22 -5.22 8.93
CA THR A 123 -5.21 -6.24 9.97
C THR A 123 -4.07 -7.26 9.76
N ASN A 124 -3.93 -7.77 8.55
CA ASN A 124 -2.89 -8.75 8.24
C ASN A 124 -1.50 -8.15 8.31
N VAL A 125 -1.33 -6.90 7.89
CA VAL A 125 -0.05 -6.19 8.02
C VAL A 125 0.33 -6.06 9.49
N VAL A 126 -0.60 -5.64 10.35
CA VAL A 126 -0.34 -5.49 11.79
C VAL A 126 0.09 -6.81 12.41
N HIS A 127 -0.53 -7.92 12.02
CA HIS A 127 -0.20 -9.24 12.59
C HIS A 127 1.15 -9.80 12.12
N HIS A 128 1.61 -9.46 10.93
CA HIS A 128 2.77 -10.09 10.31
C HIS A 128 3.97 -9.17 10.08
N ALA A 129 3.82 -7.89 10.35
CA ALA A 129 4.88 -6.90 10.10
C ALA A 129 6.15 -7.19 10.92
N PRO A 130 7.33 -7.03 10.30
CA PRO A 130 8.61 -7.17 11.01
C PRO A 130 9.01 -5.90 11.77
N CYS A 131 8.22 -4.86 11.70
CA CYS A 131 8.51 -3.54 12.26
C CYS A 131 7.21 -2.87 12.76
N ASP A 132 7.32 -1.65 13.24
CA ASP A 132 6.18 -0.85 13.65
C ASP A 132 5.23 -0.59 12.48
N VAL A 133 3.93 -0.49 12.78
CA VAL A 133 2.90 -0.22 11.80
C VAL A 133 2.06 0.97 12.25
N LEU A 134 1.92 1.95 11.37
CA LEU A 134 1.02 3.07 11.57
C LEU A 134 -0.20 2.86 10.67
N VAL A 135 -1.36 2.76 11.29
CA VAL A 135 -2.63 2.65 10.57
C VAL A 135 -3.31 4.02 10.57
N VAL A 136 -3.51 4.57 9.39
CA VAL A 136 -4.03 5.93 9.20
C VAL A 136 -5.53 5.88 8.87
N ARG A 137 -6.31 6.62 9.58
CA ARG A 137 -7.75 6.76 9.35
C ARG A 137 -8.08 7.83 8.34
#